data_cc51944afcd1d05c10c04d8ca7c11646
#
_entry.id   cc51944afcd1d05c10c04d8ca7c11646
#
_cell.length_a   1.000
_cell.length_b   1.000
_cell.length_c   1.000
_cell.angle_alpha   90.00
_cell.angle_beta   90.00
_cell.angle_gamma   90.00
#
_symmetry.space_group_name_H-M   'P 1'
#
loop_
_entity.id
_entity.type
_entity.pdbx_description
1 polymer ?
#
loop_
_entity_poly.entity_id
_entity_poly.type
_entity_poly.pdbx_seq_one_letter_code
_entity_poly.pdbx_strand_id
1 'polypeptide(L)'
;MRIGLICPYSLTVPGGVQYQVLGLARALRGLGHEARVLAPCDGPPPDAGVTPLGMSVPTAANGSVAPIAPDPAAQLRLFRALRDEEFDVLNLHEPLVPGATMTACVVKSAPLVGTFHAAGHVGPYTWGRLPLRSFARRLDHRIAVSDDARALATRYIKGDYEVLFNGIEIDRFAKATPWPTEGPTIFFIGRHEPRKGLAVLLDAMAELPDEVRLWVGGTGPETEALRERHADDHRVEWLGRISDEEKAQRTRGADVFCAPSLGGESFGIVLLEGMAAQTPTVASDLPGYSNVARAGRDALLVPPGDATALAGAIRRVLDDSSCAAALVEAGTDRALEFSMDSLAEHYLDRFDEILAR
;
A
#
# COMPACT_ATOMS: atom_id res chain seq x y z
N MET A 1 22.95 -5.05 -11.52
CA MET A 1 22.06 -4.50 -12.57
C MET A 1 21.74 -3.06 -12.26
N ARG A 2 21.49 -2.27 -13.32
CA ARG A 2 20.90 -0.94 -13.24
C ARG A 2 19.41 -1.02 -13.58
N ILE A 3 18.55 -0.79 -12.60
CA ILE A 3 17.10 -1.05 -12.65
C ILE A 3 16.34 0.28 -12.62
N GLY A 4 15.51 0.52 -13.63
CA GLY A 4 14.60 1.68 -13.65
C GLY A 4 13.21 1.29 -13.18
N LEU A 5 12.74 1.89 -12.09
CA LEU A 5 11.37 1.74 -11.61
C LEU A 5 10.57 2.97 -12.02
N ILE A 6 9.54 2.80 -12.84
CA ILE A 6 8.76 3.93 -13.34
C ILE A 6 7.39 3.94 -12.67
N CYS A 7 7.13 5.01 -11.90
CA CYS A 7 5.85 5.25 -11.25
C CYS A 7 5.09 6.36 -11.98
N PRO A 8 3.83 6.16 -12.37
CA PRO A 8 3.06 7.22 -13.02
C PRO A 8 2.57 8.30 -12.05
N TYR A 9 2.56 7.99 -10.74
CA TYR A 9 2.00 8.85 -9.69
C TYR A 9 3.07 9.65 -8.97
N SER A 10 2.71 10.87 -8.53
CA SER A 10 3.61 11.72 -7.75
C SER A 10 4.00 11.05 -6.44
N LEU A 11 5.31 10.93 -6.21
CA LEU A 11 5.85 10.30 -5.00
C LEU A 11 5.74 11.18 -3.75
N THR A 12 5.41 12.45 -3.91
CA THR A 12 5.16 13.37 -2.79
C THR A 12 3.71 13.33 -2.28
N VAL A 13 2.84 12.57 -2.99
CA VAL A 13 1.46 12.30 -2.57
C VAL A 13 1.40 10.88 -2.03
N PRO A 14 1.01 10.66 -0.76
CA PRO A 14 0.94 9.33 -0.19
C PRO A 14 -0.02 8.40 -0.94
N GLY A 15 0.41 7.16 -1.20
CA GLY A 15 -0.41 6.16 -1.88
C GLY A 15 0.26 4.77 -1.87
N GLY A 16 -0.55 3.73 -2.00
CA GLY A 16 -0.08 2.34 -1.93
C GLY A 16 0.95 2.01 -3.01
N VAL A 17 0.74 2.46 -4.26
CA VAL A 17 1.69 2.22 -5.36
C VAL A 17 3.02 2.94 -5.11
N GLN A 18 2.97 4.19 -4.65
CA GLN A 18 4.15 4.99 -4.32
C GLN A 18 4.98 4.33 -3.22
N TYR A 19 4.32 3.84 -2.18
CA TYR A 19 4.96 3.09 -1.11
C TYR A 19 5.67 1.83 -1.64
N GLN A 20 5.00 1.04 -2.48
CA GLN A 20 5.57 -0.18 -3.06
C GLN A 20 6.79 0.13 -3.94
N VAL A 21 6.71 1.15 -4.79
CA VAL A 21 7.82 1.54 -5.68
C VAL A 21 9.04 1.98 -4.88
N LEU A 22 8.85 2.83 -3.87
CA LEU A 22 9.95 3.33 -3.04
C LEU A 22 10.56 2.22 -2.18
N GLY A 23 9.73 1.36 -1.59
CA GLY A 23 10.19 0.21 -0.80
C GLY A 23 11.00 -0.77 -1.65
N LEU A 24 10.47 -1.15 -2.82
CA LEU A 24 11.16 -2.05 -3.75
C LEU A 24 12.51 -1.44 -4.21
N ALA A 25 12.55 -0.14 -4.51
CA ALA A 25 13.79 0.53 -4.89
C ALA A 25 14.85 0.48 -3.77
N ARG A 26 14.42 0.68 -2.50
CA ARG A 26 15.33 0.58 -1.34
C ARG A 26 15.82 -0.85 -1.13
N ALA A 27 14.96 -1.85 -1.22
CA ALA A 27 15.33 -3.26 -1.08
C ALA A 27 16.30 -3.69 -2.18
N LEU A 28 16.03 -3.36 -3.45
CA LEU A 28 16.95 -3.64 -4.56
C LEU A 28 18.33 -3.01 -4.36
N ARG A 29 18.39 -1.76 -3.83
CA ARG A 29 19.67 -1.11 -3.48
C ARG A 29 20.35 -1.80 -2.30
N GLY A 30 19.58 -2.25 -1.30
CA GLY A 30 20.09 -3.05 -0.17
C GLY A 30 20.74 -4.36 -0.63
N LEU A 31 20.21 -4.97 -1.68
CA LEU A 31 20.76 -6.17 -2.33
C LEU A 31 21.93 -5.87 -3.30
N GLY A 32 22.43 -4.64 -3.36
CA GLY A 32 23.62 -4.26 -4.12
C GLY A 32 23.36 -3.87 -5.59
N HIS A 33 22.11 -3.60 -5.98
CA HIS A 33 21.75 -3.16 -7.32
C HIS A 33 21.60 -1.64 -7.41
N GLU A 34 21.81 -1.07 -8.61
CA GLU A 34 21.54 0.35 -8.86
C GLU A 34 20.06 0.50 -9.24
N ALA A 35 19.20 0.78 -8.26
CA ALA A 35 17.78 1.01 -8.50
C ALA A 35 17.43 2.50 -8.44
N ARG A 36 16.87 3.02 -9.53
CA ARG A 36 16.43 4.41 -9.65
C ARG A 36 14.93 4.49 -9.94
N VAL A 37 14.24 5.40 -9.25
CA VAL A 37 12.81 5.64 -9.47
C VAL A 37 12.63 6.89 -10.34
N LEU A 38 11.86 6.75 -11.42
CA LEU A 38 11.47 7.86 -12.30
C LEU A 38 9.97 8.13 -12.10
N ALA A 39 9.64 9.29 -11.54
CA ALA A 39 8.24 9.61 -11.20
C ALA A 39 8.00 11.12 -11.10
N PRO A 40 6.74 11.59 -11.20
CA PRO A 40 6.38 12.96 -10.83
C PRO A 40 6.68 13.22 -9.35
N CYS A 41 7.01 14.48 -9.02
CA CYS A 41 7.16 14.96 -7.65
C CYS A 41 6.68 16.40 -7.59
N ASP A 42 5.76 16.71 -6.66
CA ASP A 42 5.21 18.05 -6.44
C ASP A 42 6.01 18.86 -5.40
N GLY A 43 7.16 18.32 -4.98
CA GLY A 43 8.08 18.90 -4.03
C GLY A 43 9.42 18.18 -4.07
N PRO A 44 10.25 18.30 -3.02
CA PRO A 44 11.51 17.57 -2.93
C PRO A 44 11.28 16.06 -3.03
N PRO A 45 12.12 15.34 -3.81
CA PRO A 45 12.03 13.89 -3.89
C PRO A 45 12.16 13.24 -2.50
N PRO A 46 11.34 12.21 -2.20
CA PRO A 46 11.37 11.58 -0.87
C PRO A 46 12.60 10.70 -0.63
N ASP A 47 13.39 10.42 -1.67
CA ASP A 47 14.54 9.51 -1.64
C ASP A 47 15.60 10.00 -2.66
N ALA A 48 16.88 9.87 -2.33
CA ALA A 48 18.00 10.28 -3.19
C ALA A 48 18.08 9.49 -4.51
N GLY A 49 17.49 8.28 -4.56
CA GLY A 49 17.41 7.46 -5.77
C GLY A 49 16.22 7.80 -6.68
N VAL A 50 15.55 8.95 -6.47
CA VAL A 50 14.43 9.41 -7.30
C VAL A 50 14.88 10.46 -8.29
N THR A 51 14.53 10.26 -9.56
CA THR A 51 14.65 11.26 -10.64
C THR A 51 13.27 11.90 -10.86
N PRO A 52 13.06 13.17 -10.45
CA PRO A 52 11.75 13.82 -10.58
C PRO A 52 11.46 14.17 -12.05
N LEU A 53 10.29 13.75 -12.53
CA LEU A 53 9.86 14.02 -13.91
C LEU A 53 9.09 15.36 -14.06
N GLY A 54 8.68 15.97 -12.97
CA GLY A 54 7.94 17.22 -12.92
C GLY A 54 6.76 17.15 -11.96
N MET A 55 5.95 18.21 -11.96
CA MET A 55 4.75 18.31 -11.11
C MET A 55 3.61 17.46 -11.65
N SER A 56 2.77 16.97 -10.74
CA SER A 56 1.58 16.21 -11.12
C SER A 56 0.35 17.11 -11.34
N VAL A 57 -0.61 16.56 -12.08
CA VAL A 57 -1.95 17.12 -12.24
C VAL A 57 -2.94 16.15 -11.62
N PRO A 58 -3.81 16.60 -10.70
CA PRO A 58 -4.86 15.75 -10.15
C PRO A 58 -5.79 15.24 -11.24
N THR A 59 -5.86 13.93 -11.41
CA THR A 59 -6.69 13.30 -12.45
C THR A 59 -7.68 12.34 -11.79
N ALA A 60 -8.96 12.45 -12.12
CA ALA A 60 -9.98 11.56 -11.57
C ALA A 60 -9.74 10.12 -12.05
N ALA A 61 -9.64 9.18 -11.11
CA ALA A 61 -9.42 7.76 -11.39
C ALA A 61 -10.14 6.91 -10.34
N ASN A 62 -11.02 6.01 -10.77
CA ASN A 62 -11.64 4.95 -9.93
C ASN A 62 -12.22 5.43 -8.58
N GLY A 63 -12.92 6.57 -8.57
CA GLY A 63 -13.45 7.15 -7.33
C GLY A 63 -12.40 7.80 -6.43
N SER A 64 -11.17 7.95 -6.91
CA SER A 64 -10.05 8.61 -6.26
C SER A 64 -9.41 9.65 -7.18
N VAL A 65 -8.37 10.34 -6.71
CA VAL A 65 -7.58 11.28 -7.50
C VAL A 65 -6.18 10.70 -7.70
N ALA A 66 -5.80 10.51 -8.97
CA ALA A 66 -4.47 10.07 -9.36
C ALA A 66 -3.59 11.28 -9.71
N PRO A 67 -2.48 11.55 -9.01
CA PRO A 67 -1.56 12.65 -9.29
C PRO A 67 -0.58 12.23 -10.39
N ILE A 68 -0.92 12.41 -11.67
CA ILE A 68 -0.09 12.03 -12.82
C ILE A 68 0.52 13.24 -13.53
N ALA A 69 1.63 13.05 -14.27
CA ALA A 69 2.24 14.09 -15.09
C ALA A 69 2.19 13.72 -16.59
N PRO A 70 1.09 14.03 -17.29
CA PRO A 70 0.94 13.72 -18.72
C PRO A 70 1.58 14.76 -19.64
N ASP A 71 2.12 15.84 -19.12
CA ASP A 71 2.64 16.97 -19.89
C ASP A 71 3.89 16.62 -20.72
N PRO A 72 4.13 17.30 -21.87
CA PRO A 72 5.28 17.01 -22.75
C PRO A 72 6.65 17.21 -22.08
N ALA A 73 6.75 18.13 -21.11
CA ALA A 73 8.03 18.40 -20.45
C ALA A 73 8.43 17.24 -19.52
N ALA A 74 7.45 16.64 -18.84
CA ALA A 74 7.67 15.42 -18.05
C ALA A 74 8.12 14.26 -18.95
N GLN A 75 7.50 14.11 -20.13
CA GLN A 75 7.86 13.05 -21.07
C GLN A 75 9.27 13.25 -21.65
N LEU A 76 9.68 14.50 -21.91
CA LEU A 76 11.05 14.81 -22.36
C LEU A 76 12.10 14.52 -21.27
N ARG A 77 11.78 14.81 -20.00
CA ARG A 77 12.66 14.46 -18.86
C ARG A 77 12.80 12.94 -18.73
N LEU A 78 11.69 12.20 -18.84
CA LEU A 78 11.75 10.75 -18.87
C LEU A 78 12.61 10.23 -20.02
N PHE A 79 12.39 10.71 -21.24
CA PHE A 79 13.17 10.29 -22.41
C PHE A 79 14.67 10.52 -22.21
N ARG A 80 15.07 11.68 -21.66
CA ARG A 80 16.47 11.95 -21.33
C ARG A 80 17.00 10.97 -20.29
N ALA A 81 16.27 10.73 -19.20
CA ALA A 81 16.67 9.79 -18.16
C ALA A 81 16.84 8.37 -18.73
N LEU A 82 15.89 7.89 -19.56
CA LEU A 82 15.98 6.57 -20.19
C LEU A 82 17.18 6.42 -21.12
N ARG A 83 17.59 7.51 -21.79
CA ARG A 83 18.76 7.51 -22.66
C ARG A 83 20.07 7.58 -21.89
N ASP A 84 20.11 8.43 -20.84
CA ASP A 84 21.36 8.79 -20.16
C ASP A 84 21.74 7.79 -19.05
N GLU A 85 20.74 7.07 -18.49
CA GLU A 85 20.95 6.14 -17.37
C GLU A 85 21.29 4.70 -17.82
N GLU A 86 21.08 4.35 -19.08
CA GLU A 86 21.42 3.01 -19.65
C GLU A 86 20.94 1.84 -18.77
N PHE A 87 19.63 1.78 -18.49
CA PHE A 87 19.04 0.73 -17.67
C PHE A 87 19.14 -0.67 -18.32
N ASP A 88 19.48 -1.69 -17.52
CA ASP A 88 19.43 -3.09 -17.94
C ASP A 88 17.97 -3.58 -18.08
N VAL A 89 17.09 -3.12 -17.20
CA VAL A 89 15.66 -3.48 -17.16
C VAL A 89 14.80 -2.33 -16.61
N LEU A 90 13.57 -2.24 -17.09
CA LEU A 90 12.59 -1.27 -16.62
C LEU A 90 11.37 -1.99 -16.02
N ASN A 91 11.01 -1.65 -14.78
CA ASN A 91 9.75 -2.08 -14.17
C ASN A 91 8.75 -0.92 -14.16
N LEU A 92 7.66 -1.09 -14.88
CA LEU A 92 6.61 -0.09 -15.04
C LEU A 92 5.45 -0.39 -14.08
N HIS A 93 5.30 0.39 -13.04
CA HIS A 93 4.14 0.28 -12.13
C HIS A 93 2.92 0.96 -12.76
N GLU A 94 1.80 0.24 -12.87
CA GLU A 94 0.62 0.66 -13.64
C GLU A 94 0.99 1.04 -15.10
N PRO A 95 1.46 0.08 -15.91
CA PRO A 95 2.11 0.35 -17.20
C PRO A 95 1.22 1.05 -18.23
N LEU A 96 -0.09 1.07 -18.02
CA LEU A 96 -1.07 1.61 -18.97
C LEU A 96 -1.67 2.95 -18.52
N VAL A 97 -1.13 3.54 -17.46
CA VAL A 97 -1.50 4.90 -17.04
C VAL A 97 -0.84 5.92 -17.98
N PRO A 98 -1.60 6.91 -18.50
CA PRO A 98 -1.05 7.96 -19.35
C PRO A 98 0.08 8.73 -18.66
N GLY A 99 1.12 9.07 -19.43
CA GLY A 99 2.29 9.76 -18.94
C GLY A 99 3.54 8.90 -18.95
N ALA A 100 4.29 8.86 -17.86
CA ALA A 100 5.61 8.25 -17.78
C ALA A 100 5.65 6.77 -18.21
N THR A 101 4.73 5.96 -17.71
CA THR A 101 4.73 4.51 -17.98
C THR A 101 4.37 4.18 -19.43
N MET A 102 3.35 4.85 -20.01
CA MET A 102 3.06 4.67 -21.44
C MET A 102 4.19 5.17 -22.35
N THR A 103 4.82 6.29 -22.00
CA THR A 103 5.98 6.80 -22.76
C THR A 103 7.13 5.80 -22.69
N ALA A 104 7.45 5.23 -21.54
CA ALA A 104 8.45 4.18 -21.41
C ALA A 104 8.11 2.93 -22.25
N CYS A 105 6.83 2.54 -22.29
CA CYS A 105 6.36 1.46 -23.17
C CYS A 105 6.65 1.77 -24.66
N VAL A 106 6.48 3.03 -25.09
CA VAL A 106 6.75 3.43 -26.49
C VAL A 106 8.25 3.44 -26.77
N VAL A 107 9.05 4.02 -25.89
CA VAL A 107 10.51 4.12 -26.06
C VAL A 107 11.16 2.73 -26.01
N LYS A 108 10.83 1.92 -25.02
CA LYS A 108 11.36 0.56 -24.79
C LYS A 108 12.88 0.51 -24.95
N SER A 109 13.58 1.34 -24.15
CA SER A 109 15.05 1.40 -24.16
C SER A 109 15.74 0.17 -23.54
N ALA A 110 14.99 -0.64 -22.79
CA ALA A 110 15.41 -1.89 -22.15
C ALA A 110 14.23 -2.87 -22.10
N PRO A 111 14.43 -4.14 -21.73
CA PRO A 111 13.34 -5.07 -21.41
C PRO A 111 12.36 -4.49 -20.39
N LEU A 112 11.06 -4.74 -20.60
CA LEU A 112 9.97 -4.14 -19.82
C LEU A 112 9.23 -5.17 -18.97
N VAL A 113 9.22 -4.97 -17.68
CA VAL A 113 8.28 -5.65 -16.75
C VAL A 113 7.14 -4.71 -16.43
N GLY A 114 5.92 -5.18 -16.53
CA GLY A 114 4.73 -4.39 -16.17
C GLY A 114 4.09 -4.90 -14.88
N THR A 115 4.02 -4.06 -13.84
CA THR A 115 3.40 -4.38 -12.55
C THR A 115 2.05 -3.70 -12.41
N PHE A 116 0.98 -4.49 -12.29
CA PHE A 116 -0.42 -4.06 -12.21
C PHE A 116 -0.90 -4.08 -10.76
N HIS A 117 -1.33 -2.92 -10.26
CA HIS A 117 -1.79 -2.73 -8.87
C HIS A 117 -3.31 -2.56 -8.76
N ALA A 118 -3.96 -2.11 -9.83
CA ALA A 118 -5.39 -1.79 -9.80
C ALA A 118 -6.26 -3.05 -9.62
N ALA A 119 -7.23 -2.96 -8.72
CA ALA A 119 -8.29 -3.93 -8.53
C ALA A 119 -9.67 -3.25 -8.64
N GLY A 120 -10.74 -4.03 -8.84
CA GLY A 120 -12.10 -3.52 -8.94
C GLY A 120 -12.50 -3.04 -10.34
N HIS A 121 -13.27 -1.95 -10.45
CA HIS A 121 -13.73 -1.40 -11.73
C HIS A 121 -12.86 -0.21 -12.15
N VAL A 122 -12.26 -0.29 -13.33
CA VAL A 122 -11.43 0.80 -13.89
C VAL A 122 -12.06 1.34 -15.17
N GLY A 123 -12.70 2.51 -15.07
CA GLY A 123 -13.39 3.17 -16.20
C GLY A 123 -12.52 3.40 -17.45
N PRO A 124 -11.25 3.88 -17.33
CA PRO A 124 -10.38 4.10 -18.49
C PRO A 124 -10.07 2.86 -19.31
N TYR A 125 -10.05 1.66 -18.72
CA TYR A 125 -9.81 0.41 -19.46
C TYR A 125 -10.93 0.04 -20.44
N THR A 126 -12.14 0.63 -20.30
CA THR A 126 -13.29 0.31 -21.15
C THR A 126 -13.24 1.02 -22.51
N TRP A 127 -12.66 2.20 -22.60
CA TRP A 127 -12.68 3.06 -23.80
C TRP A 127 -11.48 2.88 -24.74
N GLY A 128 -10.40 2.25 -24.27
CA GLY A 128 -9.12 2.14 -24.98
C GLY A 128 -8.64 0.72 -25.30
N ARG A 129 -9.51 -0.27 -25.39
CA ARG A 129 -9.13 -1.70 -25.50
C ARG A 129 -8.09 -2.02 -26.59
N LEU A 130 -8.20 -1.44 -27.78
CA LEU A 130 -7.29 -1.73 -28.89
C LEU A 130 -5.90 -1.12 -28.71
N PRO A 131 -5.75 0.20 -28.42
CA PRO A 131 -4.43 0.78 -28.19
C PRO A 131 -3.76 0.20 -26.92
N LEU A 132 -4.50 -0.02 -25.83
CA LEU A 132 -3.95 -0.60 -24.58
C LEU A 132 -3.34 -2.00 -24.81
N ARG A 133 -3.96 -2.84 -25.65
CA ARG A 133 -3.39 -4.15 -26.02
C ARG A 133 -2.07 -4.01 -26.77
N SER A 134 -1.92 -2.99 -27.60
CA SER A 134 -0.67 -2.77 -28.32
C SER A 134 0.46 -2.39 -27.36
N PHE A 135 0.19 -1.53 -26.37
CA PHE A 135 1.17 -1.21 -25.32
C PHE A 135 1.52 -2.45 -24.48
N ALA A 136 0.51 -3.20 -24.04
CA ALA A 136 0.72 -4.38 -23.21
C ALA A 136 1.53 -5.49 -23.90
N ARG A 137 1.47 -5.59 -25.25
CA ARG A 137 2.31 -6.52 -26.03
C ARG A 137 3.79 -6.19 -26.01
N ARG A 138 4.14 -4.97 -25.63
CA ARG A 138 5.55 -4.54 -25.52
C ARG A 138 6.19 -4.94 -24.20
N LEU A 139 5.38 -5.34 -23.19
CA LEU A 139 5.88 -5.86 -21.93
C LEU A 139 6.43 -7.28 -22.15
N ASP A 140 7.65 -7.50 -21.71
CA ASP A 140 8.33 -8.78 -21.80
C ASP A 140 7.88 -9.74 -20.69
N HIS A 141 7.48 -9.17 -19.54
CA HIS A 141 6.87 -9.90 -18.43
C HIS A 141 5.75 -9.07 -17.77
N ARG A 142 4.78 -9.75 -17.15
CA ARG A 142 3.64 -9.09 -16.50
C ARG A 142 3.43 -9.66 -15.11
N ILE A 143 3.36 -8.76 -14.14
CA ILE A 143 3.15 -9.05 -12.72
C ILE A 143 1.86 -8.38 -12.29
N ALA A 144 1.07 -9.07 -11.48
CA ALA A 144 -0.08 -8.51 -10.77
C ALA A 144 0.15 -8.64 -9.26
N VAL A 145 -0.15 -7.60 -8.49
CA VAL A 145 0.11 -7.58 -7.06
C VAL A 145 -0.92 -8.34 -6.21
N SER A 146 -1.95 -8.88 -6.83
CA SER A 146 -2.98 -9.72 -6.19
C SER A 146 -3.76 -10.50 -7.26
N ASP A 147 -4.52 -11.50 -6.82
CA ASP A 147 -5.44 -12.21 -7.70
C ASP A 147 -6.53 -11.30 -8.25
N ASP A 148 -6.99 -10.33 -7.48
CA ASP A 148 -7.97 -9.33 -7.94
C ASP A 148 -7.37 -8.42 -9.02
N ALA A 149 -6.12 -7.97 -8.85
CA ALA A 149 -5.41 -7.20 -9.86
C ALA A 149 -5.17 -8.04 -11.14
N ARG A 150 -4.81 -9.32 -10.98
CA ARG A 150 -4.69 -10.28 -12.10
C ARG A 150 -6.02 -10.46 -12.84
N ALA A 151 -7.11 -10.67 -12.11
CA ALA A 151 -8.44 -10.85 -12.69
C ALA A 151 -8.88 -9.60 -13.48
N LEU A 152 -8.64 -8.40 -12.91
CA LEU A 152 -8.93 -7.14 -13.58
C LEU A 152 -8.07 -6.98 -14.84
N ALA A 153 -6.75 -7.14 -14.75
CA ALA A 153 -5.84 -6.99 -15.88
C ALA A 153 -6.18 -7.98 -17.00
N THR A 154 -6.41 -9.25 -16.68
CA THR A 154 -6.76 -10.30 -17.65
C THR A 154 -8.08 -10.04 -18.38
N ARG A 155 -9.07 -9.42 -17.71
CA ARG A 155 -10.36 -9.06 -18.30
C ARG A 155 -10.22 -8.11 -19.48
N TYR A 156 -9.26 -7.20 -19.44
CA TYR A 156 -9.05 -6.17 -20.47
C TYR A 156 -7.89 -6.51 -21.42
N ILE A 157 -6.86 -7.15 -20.90
CA ILE A 157 -5.63 -7.47 -21.60
C ILE A 157 -5.33 -8.94 -21.38
N LYS A 158 -5.66 -9.77 -22.39
CA LYS A 158 -5.38 -11.21 -22.33
C LYS A 158 -3.87 -11.46 -22.28
N GLY A 159 -3.47 -12.48 -21.56
CA GLY A 159 -2.09 -12.94 -21.43
C GLY A 159 -1.86 -13.55 -20.05
N ASP A 160 -0.64 -14.02 -19.85
CA ASP A 160 -0.21 -14.60 -18.60
C ASP A 160 0.28 -13.49 -17.65
N TYR A 161 -0.06 -13.64 -16.37
CA TYR A 161 0.32 -12.75 -15.31
C TYR A 161 0.82 -13.59 -14.13
N GLU A 162 2.02 -13.31 -13.69
CA GLU A 162 2.53 -13.83 -12.42
C GLU A 162 1.95 -12.99 -11.27
N VAL A 163 1.64 -13.63 -10.15
CA VAL A 163 1.20 -12.90 -8.96
C VAL A 163 2.37 -12.79 -8.00
N LEU A 164 2.88 -11.57 -7.82
CA LEU A 164 3.84 -11.20 -6.78
C LEU A 164 3.17 -10.19 -5.87
N PHE A 165 2.84 -10.63 -4.66
CA PHE A 165 2.14 -9.81 -3.67
C PHE A 165 2.96 -8.59 -3.25
N ASN A 166 2.27 -7.55 -2.74
CA ASN A 166 2.92 -6.35 -2.22
C ASN A 166 3.82 -6.65 -1.02
N GLY A 167 4.96 -5.99 -0.97
CA GLY A 167 5.92 -6.13 0.13
C GLY A 167 5.69 -5.11 1.25
N ILE A 168 6.21 -5.44 2.44
CA ILE A 168 6.28 -4.58 3.61
C ILE A 168 7.74 -4.39 4.06
N GLU A 169 8.13 -3.16 4.40
CA GLU A 169 9.42 -2.85 5.02
C GLU A 169 9.37 -3.21 6.50
N ILE A 170 9.71 -4.47 6.83
CA ILE A 170 9.59 -5.02 8.19
C ILE A 170 10.33 -4.17 9.22
N ASP A 171 11.60 -3.87 8.96
CA ASP A 171 12.48 -3.15 9.89
C ASP A 171 11.94 -1.77 10.28
N ARG A 172 11.21 -1.13 9.39
CA ARG A 172 10.60 0.16 9.63
C ARG A 172 9.60 0.13 10.79
N PHE A 173 8.87 -0.95 10.92
CA PHE A 173 7.86 -1.15 11.97
C PHE A 173 8.46 -1.88 13.18
N ALA A 174 9.19 -2.97 12.95
CA ALA A 174 9.76 -3.80 14.01
C ALA A 174 10.78 -3.08 14.88
N LYS A 175 11.56 -2.14 14.30
CA LYS A 175 12.59 -1.35 14.99
C LYS A 175 12.12 0.04 15.43
N ALA A 176 10.86 0.39 15.18
CA ALA A 176 10.30 1.66 15.61
C ALA A 176 10.30 1.76 17.15
N THR A 177 10.66 2.92 17.68
CA THR A 177 10.50 3.17 19.12
C THR A 177 9.02 3.27 19.44
N PRO A 178 8.47 2.43 20.34
CA PRO A 178 7.05 2.49 20.68
C PRO A 178 6.64 3.87 21.17
N TRP A 179 5.53 4.39 20.64
CA TRP A 179 4.95 5.62 21.16
C TRP A 179 4.38 5.38 22.56
N PRO A 180 4.65 6.28 23.54
CA PRO A 180 4.16 6.06 24.90
C PRO A 180 2.63 6.09 24.97
N THR A 181 2.07 5.22 25.79
CA THR A 181 0.63 5.11 26.06
C THR A 181 0.32 5.41 27.53
N GLU A 182 -0.87 5.96 27.80
CA GLU A 182 -1.36 6.22 29.16
C GLU A 182 -2.29 5.11 29.69
N GLY A 183 -2.56 4.11 28.85
CA GLY A 183 -3.45 2.97 29.14
C GLY A 183 -3.61 2.09 27.92
N PRO A 184 -4.47 1.06 27.95
CA PRO A 184 -4.73 0.20 26.80
C PRO A 184 -5.14 1.04 25.59
N THR A 185 -4.41 0.92 24.48
CA THR A 185 -4.54 1.85 23.36
C THR A 185 -4.79 1.10 22.06
N ILE A 186 -5.85 1.52 21.36
CA ILE A 186 -6.18 1.08 20.00
C ILE A 186 -5.63 2.11 19.02
N PHE A 187 -5.04 1.66 17.93
CA PHE A 187 -4.60 2.54 16.84
C PHE A 187 -5.34 2.22 15.54
N PHE A 188 -5.96 3.25 14.97
CA PHE A 188 -6.52 3.27 13.63
C PHE A 188 -5.75 4.27 12.77
N ILE A 189 -5.41 3.89 11.54
CA ILE A 189 -4.81 4.78 10.56
C ILE A 189 -5.44 4.58 9.18
N GLY A 190 -5.93 5.66 8.58
CA GLY A 190 -6.51 5.60 7.24
C GLY A 190 -7.17 6.91 6.81
N ARG A 191 -7.67 6.94 5.56
CA ARG A 191 -8.55 8.03 5.13
C ARG A 191 -9.90 7.89 5.81
N HIS A 192 -10.43 8.97 6.34
CA HIS A 192 -11.75 8.98 6.98
C HIS A 192 -12.84 9.02 5.89
N GLU A 193 -13.05 7.86 5.26
CA GLU A 193 -14.05 7.57 4.24
C GLU A 193 -14.97 6.46 4.75
N PRO A 194 -16.26 6.40 4.36
CA PRO A 194 -17.21 5.38 4.84
C PRO A 194 -16.65 3.97 4.74
N ARG A 195 -16.00 3.66 3.61
CA ARG A 195 -15.44 2.32 3.36
C ARG A 195 -14.35 1.89 4.34
N LYS A 196 -13.69 2.81 5.06
CA LYS A 196 -12.64 2.52 6.04
C LYS A 196 -13.18 2.18 7.44
N GLY A 197 -14.49 2.36 7.65
CA GLY A 197 -15.19 1.88 8.84
C GLY A 197 -14.81 2.56 10.16
N LEU A 198 -14.22 3.78 10.11
CA LEU A 198 -13.88 4.51 11.34
C LEU A 198 -15.13 4.73 12.23
N ALA A 199 -16.30 5.01 11.62
CA ALA A 199 -17.55 5.13 12.36
C ALA A 199 -17.88 3.87 13.17
N VAL A 200 -17.64 2.67 12.62
CA VAL A 200 -17.88 1.40 13.30
C VAL A 200 -16.95 1.23 14.49
N LEU A 201 -15.69 1.64 14.38
CA LEU A 201 -14.75 1.61 15.50
C LEU A 201 -15.15 2.59 16.60
N LEU A 202 -15.55 3.81 16.22
CA LEU A 202 -16.03 4.80 17.18
C LEU A 202 -17.31 4.33 17.89
N ASP A 203 -18.22 3.68 17.18
CA ASP A 203 -19.42 3.07 17.80
C ASP A 203 -19.02 1.91 18.74
N ALA A 204 -18.01 1.10 18.38
CA ALA A 204 -17.48 0.02 19.23
C ALA A 204 -16.84 0.52 20.53
N MET A 205 -16.30 1.75 20.56
CA MET A 205 -15.74 2.36 21.79
C MET A 205 -16.77 2.47 22.92
N ALA A 206 -18.08 2.57 22.61
CA ALA A 206 -19.13 2.62 23.62
C ALA A 206 -19.26 1.30 24.42
N GLU A 207 -18.77 0.19 23.87
CA GLU A 207 -18.81 -1.13 24.53
C GLU A 207 -17.48 -1.50 25.23
N LEU A 208 -16.44 -0.63 25.12
CA LEU A 208 -15.13 -0.86 25.72
C LEU A 208 -14.99 -0.11 27.06
N PRO A 209 -14.13 -0.61 27.97
CA PRO A 209 -13.84 0.04 29.24
C PRO A 209 -13.37 1.49 29.10
N ASP A 210 -13.64 2.32 30.11
CA ASP A 210 -13.34 3.77 30.08
C ASP A 210 -11.84 4.08 30.03
N GLU A 211 -10.99 3.18 30.48
CA GLU A 211 -9.53 3.31 30.39
C GLU A 211 -8.95 3.08 29.00
N VAL A 212 -9.72 2.47 28.08
CA VAL A 212 -9.25 2.21 26.70
C VAL A 212 -9.18 3.51 25.92
N ARG A 213 -8.03 3.77 25.30
CA ARG A 213 -7.78 4.92 24.45
C ARG A 213 -7.86 4.54 22.97
N LEU A 214 -8.20 5.50 22.12
CA LEU A 214 -8.21 5.35 20.67
C LEU A 214 -7.41 6.46 20.01
N TRP A 215 -6.35 6.10 19.30
CA TRP A 215 -5.63 6.98 18.40
C TRP A 215 -6.22 6.89 16.99
N VAL A 216 -6.64 8.03 16.44
CA VAL A 216 -7.23 8.14 15.10
C VAL A 216 -6.31 8.93 14.20
N GLY A 217 -5.52 8.23 13.37
CA GLY A 217 -4.62 8.83 12.39
C GLY A 217 -5.28 8.97 11.01
N GLY A 218 -4.93 10.06 10.32
CA GLY A 218 -5.45 10.38 9.00
C GLY A 218 -6.50 11.48 8.98
N THR A 219 -7.00 11.77 7.79
CA THR A 219 -8.07 12.75 7.54
C THR A 219 -8.90 12.31 6.33
N GLY A 220 -10.11 12.82 6.19
CA GLY A 220 -10.96 12.53 5.04
C GLY A 220 -12.30 13.26 5.11
N PRO A 221 -13.21 12.95 4.18
CA PRO A 221 -14.51 13.63 4.09
C PRO A 221 -15.36 13.52 5.34
N GLU A 222 -15.22 12.42 6.11
CA GLU A 222 -16.02 12.19 7.32
C GLU A 222 -15.39 12.76 8.59
N THR A 223 -14.16 13.33 8.53
CA THR A 223 -13.41 13.73 9.73
C THR A 223 -14.23 14.63 10.65
N GLU A 224 -14.75 15.75 10.13
CA GLU A 224 -15.45 16.74 10.96
C GLU A 224 -16.75 16.19 11.54
N ALA A 225 -17.55 15.49 10.73
CA ALA A 225 -18.80 14.91 11.18
C ALA A 225 -18.61 13.85 12.29
N LEU A 226 -17.55 13.04 12.16
CA LEU A 226 -17.23 12.02 13.17
C LEU A 226 -16.68 12.66 14.47
N ARG A 227 -15.86 13.72 14.35
CA ARG A 227 -15.37 14.47 15.51
C ARG A 227 -16.52 15.14 16.29
N GLU A 228 -17.46 15.76 15.58
CA GLU A 228 -18.63 16.38 16.21
C GLU A 228 -19.50 15.34 16.90
N ARG A 229 -19.77 14.20 16.24
CA ARG A 229 -20.59 13.10 16.80
C ARG A 229 -19.99 12.50 18.06
N HIS A 230 -18.66 12.45 18.19
CA HIS A 230 -17.96 11.84 19.30
C HIS A 230 -17.15 12.87 20.13
N ALA A 231 -17.58 14.14 20.13
CA ALA A 231 -16.87 15.23 20.80
C ALA A 231 -16.76 15.04 22.34
N ASP A 232 -17.72 14.35 22.93
CA ASP A 232 -17.75 14.09 24.38
C ASP A 232 -16.92 12.86 24.79
N ASP A 233 -16.42 12.06 23.86
CA ASP A 233 -15.57 10.91 24.18
C ASP A 233 -14.09 11.31 24.28
N HIS A 234 -13.64 11.63 25.48
CA HIS A 234 -12.27 12.04 25.77
C HIS A 234 -11.23 10.93 25.58
N ARG A 235 -11.65 9.69 25.30
CA ARG A 235 -10.75 8.56 25.01
C ARG A 235 -10.20 8.61 23.60
N VAL A 236 -10.81 9.43 22.69
CA VAL A 236 -10.45 9.50 21.28
C VAL A 236 -9.48 10.67 21.03
N GLU A 237 -8.25 10.34 20.66
CA GLU A 237 -7.24 11.30 20.23
C GLU A 237 -7.18 11.38 18.69
N TRP A 238 -7.55 12.55 18.15
CA TRP A 238 -7.54 12.82 16.72
C TRP A 238 -6.21 13.39 16.29
N LEU A 239 -5.37 12.56 15.66
CA LEU A 239 -3.99 12.88 15.30
C LEU A 239 -3.87 13.72 14.01
N GLY A 240 -4.90 13.68 13.15
CA GLY A 240 -4.78 14.25 11.82
C GLY A 240 -3.76 13.49 10.96
N ARG A 241 -3.09 14.21 10.06
CA ARG A 241 -2.01 13.61 9.26
C ARG A 241 -0.75 13.50 10.09
N ILE A 242 -0.24 12.30 10.22
CA ILE A 242 1.01 11.98 10.90
C ILE A 242 2.08 11.57 9.88
N SER A 243 3.34 11.66 10.28
CA SER A 243 4.46 11.19 9.47
C SER A 243 4.48 9.66 9.41
N ASP A 244 5.20 9.14 8.44
CA ASP A 244 5.40 7.71 8.32
C ASP A 244 6.19 7.12 9.50
N GLU A 245 7.10 7.93 10.09
CA GLU A 245 7.84 7.55 11.30
C GLU A 245 6.90 7.47 12.50
N GLU A 246 6.08 8.50 12.74
CA GLU A 246 5.09 8.51 13.81
C GLU A 246 4.07 7.38 13.63
N LYS A 247 3.65 7.08 12.39
CA LYS A 247 2.78 5.92 12.11
C LYS A 247 3.42 4.63 12.63
N ALA A 248 4.69 4.38 12.30
CA ALA A 248 5.38 3.17 12.75
C ALA A 248 5.51 3.12 14.27
N GLN A 249 5.86 4.24 14.91
CA GLN A 249 6.00 4.35 16.37
C GLN A 249 4.66 4.12 17.08
N ARG A 250 3.55 4.71 16.60
CA ARG A 250 2.21 4.52 17.18
C ARG A 250 1.67 3.11 16.91
N THR A 251 1.93 2.54 15.73
CA THR A 251 1.56 1.15 15.47
C THR A 251 2.27 0.23 16.46
N ARG A 252 3.57 0.45 16.68
CA ARG A 252 4.38 -0.33 17.62
C ARG A 252 4.01 -0.13 19.08
N GLY A 253 3.52 1.06 19.45
CA GLY A 253 3.14 1.42 20.81
C GLY A 253 1.72 1.03 21.20
N ALA A 254 0.84 0.77 20.24
CA ALA A 254 -0.54 0.40 20.52
C ALA A 254 -0.65 -1.06 21.00
N ASP A 255 -1.66 -1.34 21.84
CA ASP A 255 -2.01 -2.69 22.29
C ASP A 255 -2.86 -3.43 21.24
N VAL A 256 -3.59 -2.69 20.39
CA VAL A 256 -4.40 -3.24 19.31
C VAL A 256 -4.27 -2.34 18.06
N PHE A 257 -3.90 -2.94 16.94
CA PHE A 257 -4.03 -2.30 15.63
C PHE A 257 -5.39 -2.66 15.03
N CYS A 258 -6.21 -1.65 14.68
CA CYS A 258 -7.58 -1.88 14.22
C CYS A 258 -7.79 -1.41 12.77
N ALA A 259 -8.27 -2.32 11.90
CA ALA A 259 -8.58 -2.05 10.49
C ALA A 259 -10.03 -2.47 10.15
N PRO A 260 -11.06 -1.68 10.56
CA PRO A 260 -12.47 -2.07 10.49
C PRO A 260 -13.12 -1.73 9.14
N SER A 261 -12.41 -1.84 8.03
CA SER A 261 -12.90 -1.47 6.70
C SER A 261 -14.19 -2.19 6.33
N LEU A 262 -15.10 -1.50 5.62
CA LEU A 262 -16.37 -2.06 5.13
C LEU A 262 -16.24 -2.68 3.74
N GLY A 263 -15.14 -2.37 3.02
CA GLY A 263 -14.88 -2.89 1.69
C GLY A 263 -13.83 -2.10 0.94
N GLY A 264 -13.59 -2.48 -0.33
CA GLY A 264 -12.65 -1.76 -1.21
C GLY A 264 -11.17 -1.96 -0.86
N GLU A 265 -10.85 -3.00 -0.12
CA GLU A 265 -9.47 -3.41 0.19
C GLU A 265 -9.04 -4.49 -0.82
N SER A 266 -7.92 -4.27 -1.50
CA SER A 266 -7.43 -5.18 -2.54
C SER A 266 -6.40 -6.19 -2.04
N PHE A 267 -5.65 -5.84 -0.98
CA PHE A 267 -4.56 -6.68 -0.49
C PHE A 267 -4.47 -6.76 1.04
N GLY A 268 -4.63 -5.63 1.74
CA GLY A 268 -4.52 -5.60 3.20
C GLY A 268 -3.12 -5.24 3.73
N ILE A 269 -2.37 -4.39 3.00
CA ILE A 269 -1.02 -3.98 3.43
C ILE A 269 -1.01 -3.37 4.83
N VAL A 270 -2.10 -2.71 5.23
CA VAL A 270 -2.24 -2.13 6.56
C VAL A 270 -2.21 -3.18 7.68
N LEU A 271 -2.69 -4.41 7.40
CA LEU A 271 -2.60 -5.52 8.35
C LEU A 271 -1.14 -5.97 8.52
N LEU A 272 -0.38 -6.02 7.43
CA LEU A 272 1.05 -6.31 7.48
C LEU A 272 1.83 -5.25 8.29
N GLU A 273 1.40 -3.99 8.24
CA GLU A 273 1.99 -2.91 9.06
C GLU A 273 1.81 -3.20 10.56
N GLY A 274 0.59 -3.57 10.98
CA GLY A 274 0.32 -4.00 12.36
C GLY A 274 1.11 -5.24 12.78
N MET A 275 1.13 -6.26 11.91
CA MET A 275 1.88 -7.51 12.14
C MET A 275 3.39 -7.27 12.23
N ALA A 276 3.97 -6.46 11.32
CA ALA A 276 5.39 -6.11 11.33
C ALA A 276 5.76 -5.26 12.55
N ALA A 277 4.84 -4.43 13.05
CA ALA A 277 5.00 -3.70 14.29
C ALA A 277 4.90 -4.58 15.54
N GLN A 278 4.62 -5.88 15.39
CA GLN A 278 4.36 -6.80 16.49
C GLN A 278 3.18 -6.35 17.36
N THR A 279 2.14 -5.82 16.73
CA THR A 279 0.93 -5.35 17.40
C THR A 279 -0.23 -6.26 17.03
N PRO A 280 -0.96 -6.81 18.02
CA PRO A 280 -2.13 -7.63 17.76
C PRO A 280 -3.10 -6.90 16.83
N THR A 281 -3.53 -7.57 15.75
CA THR A 281 -4.35 -6.96 14.71
C THR A 281 -5.78 -7.47 14.77
N VAL A 282 -6.73 -6.54 14.81
CA VAL A 282 -8.17 -6.79 14.69
C VAL A 282 -8.68 -6.10 13.42
N ALA A 283 -9.37 -6.84 12.56
CA ALA A 283 -9.82 -6.30 11.28
C ALA A 283 -11.17 -6.87 10.85
N SER A 284 -11.79 -6.25 9.86
CA SER A 284 -12.97 -6.81 9.21
C SER A 284 -12.62 -8.02 8.35
N ASP A 285 -13.51 -9.01 8.30
CA ASP A 285 -13.40 -10.19 7.43
C ASP A 285 -13.77 -9.81 5.99
N LEU A 286 -12.77 -9.34 5.25
CA LEU A 286 -12.90 -8.93 3.86
C LEU A 286 -12.09 -9.86 2.95
N PRO A 287 -12.57 -10.17 1.72
CA PRO A 287 -11.82 -10.97 0.76
C PRO A 287 -10.40 -10.42 0.49
N GLY A 288 -10.24 -9.08 0.39
CA GLY A 288 -8.92 -8.46 0.21
C GLY A 288 -7.97 -8.68 1.39
N TYR A 289 -8.49 -8.75 2.60
CA TYR A 289 -7.68 -8.99 3.80
C TYR A 289 -7.27 -10.46 3.96
N SER A 290 -8.04 -11.39 3.42
CA SER A 290 -7.71 -12.82 3.40
C SER A 290 -6.46 -13.16 2.56
N ASN A 291 -5.99 -12.25 1.71
CA ASN A 291 -4.69 -12.39 1.03
C ASN A 291 -3.53 -12.37 2.03
N VAL A 292 -3.70 -11.66 3.13
CA VAL A 292 -2.68 -11.42 4.16
C VAL A 292 -3.00 -12.19 5.44
N ALA A 293 -4.17 -11.95 6.05
CA ALA A 293 -4.52 -12.47 7.36
C ALA A 293 -5.27 -13.80 7.29
N ARG A 294 -4.87 -14.75 8.15
CA ARG A 294 -5.57 -16.00 8.42
C ARG A 294 -6.38 -15.82 9.70
N ALA A 295 -7.72 -15.86 9.59
CA ALA A 295 -8.65 -15.58 10.68
C ALA A 295 -8.34 -16.42 11.95
N GLY A 296 -8.24 -15.77 13.10
CA GLY A 296 -7.97 -16.39 14.38
C GLY A 296 -6.53 -16.91 14.58
N ARG A 297 -5.66 -16.71 13.59
CA ARG A 297 -4.25 -17.10 13.66
C ARG A 297 -3.33 -15.87 13.68
N ASP A 298 -3.35 -15.05 12.62
CA ASP A 298 -2.48 -13.88 12.46
C ASP A 298 -3.20 -12.59 12.85
N ALA A 299 -4.54 -12.60 12.82
CA ALA A 299 -5.43 -11.51 13.20
C ALA A 299 -6.79 -12.05 13.67
N LEU A 300 -7.50 -11.26 14.46
CA LEU A 300 -8.92 -11.50 14.70
C LEU A 300 -9.72 -10.79 13.60
N LEU A 301 -10.50 -11.56 12.85
CA LEU A 301 -11.36 -11.04 11.80
C LEU A 301 -12.83 -11.10 12.27
N VAL A 302 -13.54 -9.98 12.06
CA VAL A 302 -14.96 -9.82 12.46
C VAL A 302 -15.82 -9.41 11.27
N PRO A 303 -17.15 -9.66 11.28
CA PRO A 303 -18.02 -9.22 10.20
C PRO A 303 -17.92 -7.70 9.97
N PRO A 304 -17.81 -7.24 8.71
CA PRO A 304 -17.75 -5.82 8.40
C PRO A 304 -19.01 -5.08 8.89
N GLY A 305 -18.83 -3.93 9.56
CA GLY A 305 -19.92 -3.10 10.05
C GLY A 305 -20.52 -3.54 11.40
N ASP A 306 -20.04 -4.62 12.01
CA ASP A 306 -20.51 -5.11 13.29
C ASP A 306 -19.65 -4.52 14.43
N ALA A 307 -20.12 -3.43 15.03
CA ALA A 307 -19.43 -2.74 16.12
C ALA A 307 -19.32 -3.60 17.38
N THR A 308 -20.34 -4.40 17.70
CA THR A 308 -20.35 -5.29 18.87
C THR A 308 -19.33 -6.43 18.70
N ALA A 309 -19.28 -7.06 17.53
CA ALA A 309 -18.27 -8.08 17.23
C ALA A 309 -16.86 -7.48 17.27
N LEU A 310 -16.68 -6.24 16.77
CA LEU A 310 -15.42 -5.52 16.80
C LEU A 310 -14.98 -5.24 18.25
N ALA A 311 -15.86 -4.70 19.08
CA ALA A 311 -15.60 -4.46 20.50
C ALA A 311 -15.26 -5.76 21.26
N GLY A 312 -15.96 -6.85 20.97
CA GLY A 312 -15.70 -8.17 21.53
C GLY A 312 -14.31 -8.70 21.18
N ALA A 313 -13.89 -8.54 19.92
CA ALA A 313 -12.55 -8.95 19.46
C ALA A 313 -11.44 -8.09 20.07
N ILE A 314 -11.62 -6.78 20.14
CA ILE A 314 -10.68 -5.86 20.79
C ILE A 314 -10.54 -6.23 22.28
N ARG A 315 -11.66 -6.40 23.01
CA ARG A 315 -11.67 -6.80 24.43
C ARG A 315 -10.92 -8.11 24.63
N ARG A 316 -11.16 -9.11 23.77
CA ARG A 316 -10.45 -10.39 23.85
C ARG A 316 -8.93 -10.22 23.77
N VAL A 317 -8.44 -9.33 22.92
CA VAL A 317 -6.99 -9.05 22.82
C VAL A 317 -6.48 -8.36 24.08
N LEU A 318 -7.24 -7.39 24.61
CA LEU A 318 -6.84 -6.62 25.79
C LEU A 318 -6.89 -7.46 27.08
N ASP A 319 -7.87 -8.36 27.24
CA ASP A 319 -8.11 -9.14 28.45
C ASP A 319 -7.32 -10.47 28.47
N ASP A 320 -6.93 -11.01 27.30
CA ASP A 320 -6.23 -12.30 27.16
C ASP A 320 -4.85 -12.11 26.57
N SER A 321 -3.85 -11.96 27.44
CA SER A 321 -2.45 -11.80 27.07
C SER A 321 -1.89 -13.00 26.27
N SER A 322 -2.45 -14.19 26.45
CA SER A 322 -2.03 -15.38 25.70
C SER A 322 -2.54 -15.30 24.25
N CYS A 323 -3.78 -14.82 24.06
CA CYS A 323 -4.32 -14.55 22.74
C CYS A 323 -3.50 -13.45 22.01
N ALA A 324 -3.23 -12.34 22.71
CA ALA A 324 -2.41 -11.26 22.16
C ALA A 324 -1.01 -11.74 21.73
N ALA A 325 -0.32 -12.50 22.59
CA ALA A 325 1.01 -13.04 22.28
C ALA A 325 1.00 -14.00 21.09
N ALA A 326 0.00 -14.88 20.99
CA ALA A 326 -0.14 -15.81 19.87
C ALA A 326 -0.39 -15.08 18.54
N LEU A 327 -1.20 -14.00 18.54
CA LEU A 327 -1.43 -13.17 17.36
C LEU A 327 -0.17 -12.42 16.92
N VAL A 328 0.61 -11.92 17.89
CA VAL A 328 1.89 -11.25 17.61
C VAL A 328 2.90 -12.21 16.98
N GLU A 329 3.08 -13.40 17.55
CA GLU A 329 4.00 -14.42 17.04
C GLU A 329 3.61 -14.81 15.60
N ALA A 330 2.37 -15.26 15.41
CA ALA A 330 1.91 -15.69 14.08
C ALA A 330 1.84 -14.54 13.06
N GLY A 331 1.48 -13.33 13.50
CA GLY A 331 1.46 -12.12 12.66
C GLY A 331 2.86 -11.70 12.23
N THR A 332 3.84 -11.78 13.13
CA THR A 332 5.25 -11.49 12.81
C THR A 332 5.77 -12.44 11.74
N ASP A 333 5.56 -13.73 11.93
CA ASP A 333 5.94 -14.76 10.94
C ASP A 333 5.25 -14.49 9.59
N ARG A 334 3.97 -14.14 9.64
CA ARG A 334 3.19 -13.84 8.44
C ARG A 334 3.72 -12.60 7.72
N ALA A 335 4.07 -11.54 8.43
CA ALA A 335 4.65 -10.34 7.84
C ALA A 335 5.98 -10.63 7.13
N LEU A 336 6.82 -11.53 7.68
CA LEU A 336 8.09 -11.94 7.06
C LEU A 336 7.89 -12.62 5.70
N GLU A 337 6.80 -13.37 5.51
CA GLU A 337 6.44 -13.96 4.21
C GLU A 337 6.21 -12.89 3.12
N PHE A 338 5.90 -11.65 3.52
CA PHE A 338 5.67 -10.49 2.65
C PHE A 338 6.75 -9.41 2.81
N SER A 339 7.96 -9.77 3.21
CA SER A 339 9.02 -8.77 3.34
C SER A 339 9.35 -8.13 1.99
N MET A 340 9.70 -6.84 2.01
CA MET A 340 10.10 -6.13 0.81
C MET A 340 11.39 -6.70 0.22
N ASP A 341 12.28 -7.24 1.05
CA ASP A 341 13.52 -7.87 0.61
C ASP A 341 13.22 -9.17 -0.16
N SER A 342 12.36 -10.04 0.37
CA SER A 342 11.92 -11.25 -0.34
C SER A 342 11.21 -10.91 -1.66
N LEU A 343 10.37 -9.87 -1.67
CA LEU A 343 9.75 -9.39 -2.91
C LEU A 343 10.81 -8.92 -3.91
N ALA A 344 11.83 -8.19 -3.47
CA ALA A 344 12.91 -7.72 -4.33
C ALA A 344 13.71 -8.89 -4.94
N GLU A 345 13.99 -9.95 -4.17
CA GLU A 345 14.62 -11.17 -4.68
C GLU A 345 13.78 -11.83 -5.79
N HIS A 346 12.46 -11.93 -5.62
CA HIS A 346 11.58 -12.45 -6.67
C HIS A 346 11.60 -11.58 -7.94
N TYR A 347 11.66 -10.26 -7.79
CA TYR A 347 11.82 -9.37 -8.97
C TYR A 347 13.16 -9.58 -9.65
N LEU A 348 14.25 -9.75 -8.89
CA LEU A 348 15.59 -10.00 -9.43
C LEU A 348 15.63 -11.30 -10.24
N ASP A 349 15.05 -12.38 -9.73
CA ASP A 349 14.92 -13.64 -10.46
C ASP A 349 14.24 -13.46 -11.83
N ARG A 350 13.16 -12.65 -11.87
CA ARG A 350 12.46 -12.36 -13.13
C ARG A 350 13.26 -11.45 -14.05
N PHE A 351 13.99 -10.49 -13.51
CA PHE A 351 14.86 -9.64 -14.30
C PHE A 351 16.00 -10.46 -14.95
N ASP A 352 16.63 -11.36 -14.19
CA ASP A 352 17.68 -12.25 -14.69
C ASP A 352 17.15 -13.20 -15.78
N GLU A 353 15.97 -13.79 -15.59
CA GLU A 353 15.32 -14.63 -16.61
C GLU A 353 15.02 -13.89 -17.91
N ILE A 354 14.65 -12.61 -17.82
CA ILE A 354 14.35 -11.78 -19.00
C ILE A 354 15.64 -11.37 -19.73
N LEU A 355 16.69 -11.05 -18.98
CA LEU A 355 17.98 -10.65 -19.53
C LEU A 355 18.76 -11.83 -20.15
N ALA A 356 18.47 -13.05 -19.73
CA ALA A 356 19.07 -14.27 -20.27
C ALA A 356 18.47 -14.73 -21.63
N ARG A 357 17.34 -14.13 -22.07
CA ARG A 357 16.65 -14.44 -23.35
C ARG A 357 17.24 -13.66 -24.51
#